data_ff2cc083c892d5306953001ab18fd9c0
#
_entry.id   ff2cc083c892d5306953001ab18fd9c0
#
_cell.length_a   1.000
_cell.length_b   1.000
_cell.length_c   1.000
_cell.angle_alpha   90.00
_cell.angle_beta   90.00
_cell.angle_gamma   90.00
#
_symmetry.space_group_name_H-M   'P 1'
#
loop_
_entity.id
_entity.type
_entity.pdbx_description
1 polymer ?
#
loop_
_entity_poly.entity_id
_entity_poly.type
_entity_poly.pdbx_seq_one_letter_code
_entity_poly.pdbx_strand_id
1 'polypeptide(L)'
;MPRRSRLGVLATALVALCGSVAAWAADGVAWRPAANDADIERAFVTARTESKPVLLYWGAKWCPPCNQLKATLFNRHDFIERSKSLVPVEIDGDLPGAQKLGSRFKVSGYPTMVLMRSDGTEITRLPGEADAPQVLQLLQLGLAGGRPTKAVLADARGGKPISGPEWRMLAFYSWITDEAQLVPAAERPAVLASLAAACPAREADSATRLMLKALADSDDGKGVKADAALRNRVRGWLADPKVARAQMDVLTNYPAEITKALSAAGSADRKAIVTGYDAALQKLQVDATLSRADRLSALNARVDLARVDAAKNERHPKIAPALQKQVRELSAQADREITDGYERQAVITGAAYVLGQAGLWTDSDALLKANLAKSHSPYYLMSQLAGNARKLGHKDDALRWYEEAFARSEGPATRLQWGAQYVTALIELAPADGARVERAVSRMIDDAALDTGAFDGRSARSLSRVGKQLTQWNRDGKHDAVLERLRAKLDPVCTKLDGDAAARSACEGTFKAAAKPSA
;
A
#
# COMPACT_ATOMS: atom_id res chain seq x y z
N MET A 1 87.09 17.32 43.54
CA MET A 1 86.33 16.10 43.79
C MET A 1 85.02 16.22 43.03
N PRO A 2 84.80 15.51 41.96
CA PRO A 2 83.54 15.55 41.22
C PRO A 2 82.68 14.29 41.51
N ARG A 3 81.37 14.54 41.74
CA ARG A 3 80.34 13.53 41.91
C ARG A 3 79.92 12.99 40.57
N ARG A 4 79.96 11.69 40.43
CA ARG A 4 79.37 10.94 39.26
C ARG A 4 77.86 10.78 39.43
N SER A 5 77.07 11.35 38.51
CA SER A 5 75.67 11.08 38.38
C SER A 5 75.43 9.83 37.46
N ARG A 6 74.69 8.84 37.96
CA ARG A 6 74.28 7.67 37.20
C ARG A 6 72.98 8.02 36.46
N LEU A 7 72.98 7.90 35.13
CA LEU A 7 71.78 7.89 34.33
C LEU A 7 71.13 6.51 34.46
N GLY A 8 69.90 6.50 34.96
CA GLY A 8 69.01 5.31 34.88
C GLY A 8 68.22 5.37 33.59
N VAL A 9 68.31 4.27 32.80
CA VAL A 9 67.48 4.06 31.59
C VAL A 9 66.14 3.49 32.02
N LEU A 10 65.09 4.31 31.86
CA LEU A 10 63.71 3.80 31.97
C LEU A 10 63.29 3.19 30.63
N ALA A 11 63.10 1.88 30.62
CA ALA A 11 62.46 1.14 29.52
C ALA A 11 60.95 1.28 29.63
N THR A 12 60.35 2.06 28.74
CA THR A 12 58.90 2.21 28.64
C THR A 12 58.34 1.01 27.83
N ALA A 13 57.69 0.09 28.50
CA ALA A 13 56.93 -0.96 27.85
C ALA A 13 55.62 -0.41 27.30
N LEU A 14 55.48 -0.33 25.96
CA LEU A 14 54.23 -0.03 25.27
C LEU A 14 53.33 -1.30 25.32
N VAL A 15 52.35 -1.32 26.20
CA VAL A 15 51.25 -2.30 26.15
C VAL A 15 50.29 -1.86 25.06
N ALA A 16 50.32 -2.56 23.91
CA ALA A 16 49.33 -2.40 22.87
C ALA A 16 48.02 -3.01 23.37
N LEU A 17 47.09 -2.16 23.84
CA LEU A 17 45.68 -2.56 24.00
C LEU A 17 45.07 -2.76 22.60
N CYS A 18 44.99 -4.02 22.15
CA CYS A 18 44.04 -4.41 21.08
C CYS A 18 42.63 -4.26 21.64
N GLY A 19 42.06 -3.08 21.51
CA GLY A 19 40.65 -2.87 21.72
C GLY A 19 39.89 -3.64 20.63
N SER A 20 39.30 -4.78 21.01
CA SER A 20 38.24 -5.43 20.22
C SER A 20 37.13 -4.41 20.04
N VAL A 21 37.05 -3.81 18.86
CA VAL A 21 35.87 -3.07 18.43
C VAL A 21 34.78 -4.13 18.32
N ALA A 22 34.00 -4.30 19.39
CA ALA A 22 32.74 -5.01 19.30
C ALA A 22 31.93 -4.28 18.22
N ALA A 23 31.84 -4.88 17.04
CA ALA A 23 30.90 -4.44 16.05
C ALA A 23 29.52 -4.50 16.71
N TRP A 24 28.98 -3.36 17.06
CA TRP A 24 27.60 -3.24 17.48
C TRP A 24 26.79 -3.76 16.30
N ALA A 25 26.19 -4.94 16.46
CA ALA A 25 25.24 -5.46 15.49
C ALA A 25 24.19 -4.37 15.29
N ALA A 26 23.98 -3.95 14.06
CA ALA A 26 22.97 -2.96 13.74
C ALA A 26 21.64 -3.43 14.34
N ASP A 27 21.03 -2.62 15.21
CA ASP A 27 19.79 -2.92 15.93
C ASP A 27 18.57 -2.94 14.98
N GLY A 28 18.68 -3.50 13.77
CA GLY A 28 17.65 -3.50 12.76
C GLY A 28 17.76 -4.68 11.78
N VAL A 29 16.78 -4.80 10.91
CA VAL A 29 16.79 -5.77 9.81
C VAL A 29 17.89 -5.40 8.81
N ALA A 30 18.75 -6.36 8.47
CA ALA A 30 19.84 -6.17 7.50
C ALA A 30 19.31 -6.22 6.05
N TRP A 31 18.48 -5.25 5.69
CA TRP A 31 17.89 -5.15 4.35
C TRP A 31 18.96 -5.02 3.28
N ARG A 32 18.78 -5.79 2.19
CA ARG A 32 19.56 -5.66 0.96
C ARG A 32 18.74 -4.82 -0.03
N PRO A 33 19.19 -3.62 -0.41
CA PRO A 33 18.45 -2.81 -1.39
C PRO A 33 18.54 -3.47 -2.77
N ALA A 34 17.42 -3.45 -3.51
CA ALA A 34 17.35 -3.90 -4.88
C ALA A 34 16.49 -2.97 -5.74
N ALA A 35 16.93 -2.72 -6.97
CA ALA A 35 16.22 -1.91 -7.96
C ALA A 35 16.20 -2.55 -9.35
N ASN A 36 16.97 -3.63 -9.58
CA ASN A 36 17.09 -4.29 -10.87
C ASN A 36 17.29 -5.81 -10.71
N ASP A 37 17.25 -6.52 -11.83
CA ASP A 37 17.38 -7.99 -11.87
C ASP A 37 18.71 -8.49 -11.31
N ALA A 38 19.82 -7.76 -11.50
CA ALA A 38 21.12 -8.17 -10.99
C ALA A 38 21.17 -8.13 -9.46
N ASP A 39 20.51 -7.16 -8.84
CA ASP A 39 20.38 -7.09 -7.36
C ASP A 39 19.62 -8.30 -6.82
N ILE A 40 18.51 -8.62 -7.48
CA ILE A 40 17.68 -9.78 -7.13
C ILE A 40 18.46 -11.07 -7.29
N GLU A 41 19.21 -11.26 -8.38
CA GLU A 41 20.02 -12.45 -8.59
C GLU A 41 21.11 -12.59 -7.53
N ARG A 42 21.79 -11.51 -7.14
CA ARG A 42 22.75 -11.53 -6.02
C ARG A 42 22.11 -11.99 -4.71
N ALA A 43 20.88 -11.56 -4.43
CA ALA A 43 20.15 -12.00 -3.24
C ALA A 43 19.83 -13.50 -3.32
N PHE A 44 19.41 -14.02 -4.47
CA PHE A 44 19.16 -15.46 -4.65
C PHE A 44 20.44 -16.30 -4.64
N VAL A 45 21.56 -15.80 -5.14
CA VAL A 45 22.88 -16.46 -4.98
C VAL A 45 23.20 -16.61 -3.49
N THR A 46 23.07 -15.53 -2.71
CA THR A 46 23.27 -15.59 -1.25
C THR A 46 22.31 -16.60 -0.60
N ALA A 47 21.04 -16.58 -0.99
CA ALA A 47 20.01 -17.47 -0.45
C ALA A 47 20.35 -18.96 -0.70
N ARG A 48 20.84 -19.30 -1.87
CA ARG A 48 21.30 -20.66 -2.21
C ARG A 48 22.53 -21.04 -1.38
N THR A 49 23.52 -20.16 -1.28
CA THR A 49 24.76 -20.42 -0.52
C THR A 49 24.49 -20.61 0.97
N GLU A 50 23.61 -19.81 1.54
CA GLU A 50 23.26 -19.86 2.97
C GLU A 50 22.09 -20.81 3.28
N SER A 51 21.50 -21.44 2.27
CA SER A 51 20.30 -22.28 2.39
C SER A 51 19.14 -21.56 3.10
N LYS A 52 18.98 -20.28 2.83
CA LYS A 52 17.94 -19.42 3.42
C LYS A 52 16.86 -19.05 2.38
N PRO A 53 15.59 -18.90 2.78
CA PRO A 53 14.57 -18.30 1.95
C PRO A 53 14.82 -16.79 1.79
N VAL A 54 14.18 -16.19 0.77
CA VAL A 54 14.26 -14.75 0.47
C VAL A 54 12.94 -14.10 0.88
N LEU A 55 13.01 -13.00 1.59
CA LEU A 55 11.86 -12.12 1.83
C LEU A 55 12.02 -10.87 0.98
N LEU A 56 11.20 -10.74 -0.07
CA LEU A 56 11.14 -9.54 -0.88
C LEU A 56 10.09 -8.59 -0.29
N TYR A 57 10.46 -7.34 -0.04
CA TYR A 57 9.57 -6.29 0.43
C TYR A 57 9.58 -5.12 -0.55
N TRP A 58 8.42 -4.80 -1.11
CA TRP A 58 8.19 -3.60 -1.90
C TRP A 58 7.53 -2.52 -1.06
N GLY A 59 8.11 -1.34 -1.07
CA GLY A 59 7.58 -0.17 -0.41
C GLY A 59 7.89 1.11 -1.18
N ALA A 60 7.51 2.23 -0.59
CA ALA A 60 7.89 3.57 -1.02
C ALA A 60 7.99 4.49 0.19
N LYS A 61 8.87 5.48 0.14
CA LYS A 61 9.12 6.43 1.21
C LYS A 61 7.86 7.17 1.68
N TRP A 62 7.01 7.55 0.75
CA TRP A 62 5.76 8.29 0.99
C TRP A 62 4.58 7.42 1.45
N CYS A 63 4.61 6.12 1.24
CA CYS A 63 3.50 5.20 1.41
C CYS A 63 3.10 5.04 2.90
N PRO A 64 1.91 5.49 3.35
CA PRO A 64 1.54 5.42 4.77
C PRO A 64 1.55 4.00 5.36
N PRO A 65 0.94 2.95 4.74
CA PRO A 65 1.01 1.61 5.30
C PRO A 65 2.44 1.01 5.26
N CYS A 66 3.31 1.42 4.33
CA CYS A 66 4.72 1.04 4.36
C CYS A 66 5.43 1.63 5.59
N ASN A 67 5.13 2.88 5.89
CA ASN A 67 5.66 3.56 7.07
C ASN A 67 5.09 2.94 8.37
N GLN A 68 3.83 2.48 8.36
CA GLN A 68 3.28 1.71 9.47
C GLN A 68 4.06 0.42 9.72
N LEU A 69 4.39 -0.37 8.68
CA LEU A 69 5.22 -1.57 8.83
C LEU A 69 6.61 -1.24 9.40
N LYS A 70 7.23 -0.13 8.95
CA LYS A 70 8.52 0.33 9.49
C LYS A 70 8.41 0.69 10.98
N ALA A 71 7.32 1.34 11.39
CA ALA A 71 7.09 1.74 12.78
C ALA A 71 6.63 0.59 13.70
N THR A 72 6.00 -0.48 13.19
CA THR A 72 5.33 -1.49 14.03
C THR A 72 5.85 -2.91 13.86
N LEU A 73 6.34 -3.30 12.68
CA LEU A 73 6.79 -4.66 12.40
C LEU A 73 8.32 -4.74 12.30
N PHE A 74 8.94 -3.93 11.43
CA PHE A 74 10.35 -4.09 11.08
C PHE A 74 11.31 -3.64 12.18
N ASN A 75 10.86 -2.83 13.13
CA ASN A 75 11.62 -2.44 14.33
C ASN A 75 11.39 -3.35 15.54
N ARG A 76 10.55 -4.39 15.43
CA ARG A 76 10.34 -5.34 16.52
C ARG A 76 11.51 -6.28 16.67
N HIS A 77 11.92 -6.53 17.90
CA HIS A 77 13.02 -7.45 18.21
C HIS A 77 12.76 -8.87 17.65
N ASP A 78 11.56 -9.41 17.80
CA ASP A 78 11.19 -10.73 17.31
C ASP A 78 11.21 -10.85 15.78
N PHE A 79 10.89 -9.76 15.04
CA PHE A 79 11.03 -9.70 13.59
C PHE A 79 12.51 -9.60 13.18
N ILE A 80 13.28 -8.75 13.84
CA ILE A 80 14.73 -8.56 13.57
C ILE A 80 15.46 -9.89 13.76
N GLU A 81 15.23 -10.60 14.87
CA GLU A 81 15.83 -11.91 15.11
C GLU A 81 15.44 -12.93 14.04
N ARG A 82 14.16 -12.97 13.67
CA ARG A 82 13.69 -13.89 12.63
C ARG A 82 14.26 -13.55 11.25
N SER A 83 14.47 -12.27 10.95
CA SER A 83 15.05 -11.85 9.68
C SER A 83 16.47 -12.38 9.44
N LYS A 84 17.20 -12.76 10.49
CA LYS A 84 18.53 -13.38 10.39
C LYS A 84 18.50 -14.78 9.74
N SER A 85 17.34 -15.45 9.76
CA SER A 85 17.13 -16.74 9.07
C SER A 85 16.64 -16.58 7.62
N LEU A 86 16.62 -15.37 7.11
CA LEU A 86 16.19 -15.00 5.76
C LEU A 86 17.30 -14.23 5.02
N VAL A 87 17.12 -14.07 3.72
CA VAL A 87 17.76 -12.99 2.94
C VAL A 87 16.73 -11.91 2.73
N PRO A 88 16.71 -10.84 3.55
CA PRO A 88 15.73 -9.78 3.43
C PRO A 88 16.16 -8.80 2.32
N VAL A 89 15.26 -8.52 1.37
CA VAL A 89 15.48 -7.63 0.23
C VAL A 89 14.42 -6.52 0.26
N GLU A 90 14.87 -5.26 0.30
CA GLU A 90 13.99 -4.09 0.21
C GLU A 90 14.04 -3.52 -1.21
N ILE A 91 12.88 -3.37 -1.82
CA ILE A 91 12.70 -2.73 -3.12
C ILE A 91 11.91 -1.44 -2.91
N ASP A 92 12.60 -0.30 -2.99
CA ASP A 92 11.91 0.99 -3.06
C ASP A 92 11.35 1.16 -4.48
N GLY A 93 10.03 1.14 -4.57
CA GLY A 93 9.32 1.25 -5.84
C GLY A 93 9.50 2.58 -6.59
N ASP A 94 10.19 3.54 -5.99
CA ASP A 94 10.50 4.84 -6.60
C ASP A 94 11.90 4.89 -7.23
N LEU A 95 12.74 3.88 -7.00
CA LEU A 95 14.04 3.79 -7.64
C LEU A 95 13.92 3.43 -9.12
N PRO A 96 14.85 3.92 -9.98
CA PRO A 96 14.89 3.54 -11.39
C PRO A 96 14.94 2.01 -11.57
N GLY A 97 14.10 1.47 -12.45
CA GLY A 97 14.00 0.03 -12.71
C GLY A 97 13.13 -0.77 -11.74
N ALA A 98 12.80 -0.25 -10.56
CA ALA A 98 12.00 -0.96 -9.56
C ALA A 98 10.59 -1.32 -10.05
N GLN A 99 10.01 -0.53 -10.96
CA GLN A 99 8.71 -0.83 -11.56
C GLN A 99 8.76 -2.06 -12.48
N LYS A 100 9.87 -2.29 -13.18
CA LYS A 100 10.11 -3.49 -13.97
C LYS A 100 10.17 -4.74 -13.08
N LEU A 101 10.85 -4.64 -11.94
CA LEU A 101 10.81 -5.71 -10.92
C LEU A 101 9.37 -5.94 -10.41
N GLY A 102 8.60 -4.87 -10.16
CA GLY A 102 7.19 -4.99 -9.78
C GLY A 102 6.37 -5.77 -10.80
N SER A 103 6.53 -5.50 -12.09
CA SER A 103 5.89 -6.25 -13.18
C SER A 103 6.32 -7.71 -13.20
N ARG A 104 7.62 -7.99 -13.07
CA ARG A 104 8.19 -9.35 -13.03
C ARG A 104 7.58 -10.18 -11.89
N PHE A 105 7.48 -9.61 -10.70
CA PHE A 105 6.97 -10.29 -9.51
C PHE A 105 5.46 -10.09 -9.28
N LYS A 106 4.74 -9.53 -10.26
CA LYS A 106 3.29 -9.31 -10.18
C LYS A 106 2.88 -8.52 -8.92
N VAL A 107 3.54 -7.39 -8.71
CA VAL A 107 3.27 -6.48 -7.59
C VAL A 107 2.43 -5.30 -8.09
N SER A 108 1.18 -5.22 -7.64
CA SER A 108 0.24 -4.15 -8.05
C SER A 108 0.16 -2.97 -7.08
N GLY A 109 0.62 -3.13 -5.83
CA GLY A 109 0.53 -2.11 -4.79
C GLY A 109 1.57 -2.25 -3.69
N TYR A 110 1.59 -1.28 -2.76
CA TYR A 110 2.50 -1.24 -1.62
C TYR A 110 1.74 -1.08 -0.29
N PRO A 111 2.23 -1.69 0.80
CA PRO A 111 3.37 -2.63 0.83
C PRO A 111 3.02 -3.99 0.22
N THR A 112 4.01 -4.68 -0.34
CA THR A 112 3.91 -6.09 -0.72
C THR A 112 5.11 -6.84 -0.17
N MET A 113 4.86 -7.95 0.51
CA MET A 113 5.89 -8.84 1.05
C MET A 113 5.73 -10.23 0.44
N VAL A 114 6.77 -10.73 -0.24
CA VAL A 114 6.75 -12.05 -0.89
C VAL A 114 7.82 -12.92 -0.26
N LEU A 115 7.42 -14.07 0.30
CA LEU A 115 8.34 -15.08 0.80
C LEU A 115 8.61 -16.09 -0.30
N MET A 116 9.89 -16.30 -0.61
CA MET A 116 10.34 -17.15 -1.70
C MET A 116 11.35 -18.19 -1.22
N ARG A 117 11.41 -19.33 -1.87
CA ARG A 117 12.50 -20.29 -1.71
C ARG A 117 13.76 -19.77 -2.38
N SER A 118 14.91 -20.35 -2.03
CA SER A 118 16.21 -20.03 -2.63
C SER A 118 16.29 -20.36 -4.14
N ASP A 119 15.41 -21.21 -4.64
CA ASP A 119 15.27 -21.55 -6.07
C ASP A 119 14.39 -20.55 -6.85
N GLY A 120 13.83 -19.53 -6.20
CA GLY A 120 12.94 -18.55 -6.80
C GLY A 120 11.46 -18.93 -6.82
N THR A 121 11.08 -20.06 -6.22
CA THR A 121 9.65 -20.44 -6.09
C THR A 121 8.97 -19.60 -5.01
N GLU A 122 7.86 -18.93 -5.36
CA GLU A 122 7.05 -18.19 -4.40
C GLU A 122 6.35 -19.15 -3.41
N ILE A 123 6.57 -18.96 -2.12
CA ILE A 123 5.89 -19.69 -1.05
C ILE A 123 4.54 -19.03 -0.78
N THR A 124 4.55 -17.72 -0.44
CA THR A 124 3.32 -16.96 -0.12
C THR A 124 3.55 -15.46 -0.19
N ARG A 125 2.46 -14.70 -0.24
CA ARG A 125 2.44 -13.24 -0.06
C ARG A 125 1.82 -12.90 1.28
N LEU A 126 2.56 -12.15 2.08
CA LEU A 126 2.12 -11.73 3.40
C LEU A 126 1.23 -10.48 3.29
N PRO A 127 0.15 -10.39 4.08
CA PRO A 127 -0.72 -9.23 4.07
C PRO A 127 -0.02 -8.03 4.71
N GLY A 128 0.01 -6.89 4.02
CA GLY A 128 0.60 -5.66 4.53
C GLY A 128 -0.28 -4.91 5.53
N GLU A 129 -1.56 -5.26 5.57
CA GLU A 129 -2.58 -4.66 6.44
C GLU A 129 -2.83 -5.41 7.76
N ALA A 130 -2.33 -6.66 7.90
CA ALA A 130 -2.47 -7.41 9.13
C ALA A 130 -1.53 -6.88 10.23
N ASP A 131 -1.87 -7.10 11.49
CA ASP A 131 -1.04 -6.66 12.59
C ASP A 131 0.29 -7.46 12.68
N ALA A 132 1.29 -6.88 13.33
CA ALA A 132 2.63 -7.44 13.39
C ALA A 132 2.66 -8.89 13.93
N PRO A 133 1.94 -9.28 15.02
CA PRO A 133 1.90 -10.66 15.49
C PRO A 133 1.36 -11.65 14.45
N GLN A 134 0.35 -11.26 13.66
CA GLN A 134 -0.22 -12.12 12.63
C GLN A 134 0.76 -12.32 11.47
N VAL A 135 1.43 -11.25 11.02
CA VAL A 135 2.46 -11.34 9.96
C VAL A 135 3.63 -12.22 10.40
N LEU A 136 4.10 -12.06 11.64
CA LEU A 136 5.16 -12.92 12.20
C LEU A 136 4.77 -14.40 12.24
N GLN A 137 3.54 -14.72 12.62
CA GLN A 137 3.05 -16.10 12.62
C GLN A 137 3.02 -16.68 11.20
N LEU A 138 2.56 -15.92 10.21
CA LEU A 138 2.54 -16.35 8.81
C LEU A 138 3.94 -16.54 8.24
N LEU A 139 4.85 -15.63 8.56
CA LEU A 139 6.25 -15.76 8.19
C LEU A 139 6.84 -17.06 8.77
N GLN A 140 6.55 -17.37 10.04
CA GLN A 140 6.99 -18.62 10.68
C GLN A 140 6.44 -19.87 9.98
N LEU A 141 5.15 -19.88 9.61
CA LEU A 141 4.56 -20.99 8.87
C LEU A 141 5.24 -21.19 7.51
N GLY A 142 5.52 -20.11 6.80
CA GLY A 142 6.24 -20.17 5.52
C GLY A 142 7.68 -20.71 5.67
N LEU A 143 8.39 -20.29 6.72
CA LEU A 143 9.76 -20.73 7.03
C LEU A 143 9.83 -22.19 7.46
N ALA A 144 8.80 -22.74 8.06
CA ALA A 144 8.73 -24.15 8.50
C ALA A 144 8.60 -25.16 7.33
N GLY A 145 8.86 -24.75 6.10
CA GLY A 145 8.80 -25.62 4.91
C GLY A 145 7.42 -25.64 4.24
N GLY A 146 6.65 -24.54 4.36
CA GLY A 146 5.34 -24.41 3.73
C GLY A 146 5.36 -24.70 2.22
N ARG A 147 4.33 -25.38 1.72
CA ARG A 147 4.12 -25.56 0.29
C ARG A 147 3.73 -24.22 -0.37
N PRO A 148 4.08 -24.00 -1.65
CA PRO A 148 3.62 -22.83 -2.39
C PRO A 148 2.10 -22.66 -2.32
N THR A 149 1.63 -21.44 -2.00
CA THR A 149 0.19 -21.13 -1.88
C THR A 149 -0.57 -21.54 -3.15
N LYS A 150 0.06 -21.42 -4.33
CA LYS A 150 -0.53 -21.87 -5.61
C LYS A 150 -0.87 -23.36 -5.61
N ALA A 151 0.02 -24.20 -5.11
CA ALA A 151 -0.21 -25.65 -5.02
C ALA A 151 -1.26 -26.00 -3.96
N VAL A 152 -1.21 -25.32 -2.81
CA VAL A 152 -2.22 -25.47 -1.74
C VAL A 152 -3.62 -25.07 -2.23
N LEU A 153 -3.73 -23.97 -2.96
CA LEU A 153 -4.98 -23.52 -3.56
C LEU A 153 -5.54 -24.54 -4.56
N ALA A 154 -4.69 -25.11 -5.41
CA ALA A 154 -5.09 -26.13 -6.38
C ALA A 154 -5.64 -27.38 -5.68
N ASP A 155 -4.98 -27.86 -4.62
CA ASP A 155 -5.45 -29.00 -3.83
C ASP A 155 -6.76 -28.71 -3.11
N ALA A 156 -6.90 -27.53 -2.46
CA ALA A 156 -8.13 -27.12 -1.80
C ALA A 156 -9.31 -27.02 -2.77
N ARG A 157 -9.10 -26.44 -3.95
CA ARG A 157 -10.15 -26.37 -5.01
C ARG A 157 -10.49 -27.74 -5.60
N GLY A 158 -9.53 -28.65 -5.62
CA GLY A 158 -9.71 -30.05 -6.05
C GLY A 158 -10.33 -30.96 -4.98
N GLY A 159 -10.70 -30.43 -3.81
CA GLY A 159 -11.28 -31.20 -2.71
C GLY A 159 -10.29 -32.09 -1.96
N LYS A 160 -8.98 -31.92 -2.18
CA LYS A 160 -7.96 -32.65 -1.43
C LYS A 160 -7.78 -32.04 -0.03
N PRO A 161 -7.51 -32.86 0.99
CA PRO A 161 -7.27 -32.36 2.33
C PRO A 161 -6.01 -31.53 2.38
N ILE A 162 -6.09 -30.36 3.04
CA ILE A 162 -4.94 -29.52 3.37
C ILE A 162 -4.87 -29.30 4.89
N SER A 163 -3.69 -28.98 5.40
CA SER A 163 -3.44 -28.81 6.83
C SER A 163 -3.98 -27.48 7.37
N GLY A 164 -4.13 -27.35 8.70
CA GLY A 164 -4.51 -26.09 9.35
C GLY A 164 -3.58 -24.91 9.02
N PRO A 165 -2.24 -25.08 9.09
CA PRO A 165 -1.29 -24.07 8.61
C PRO A 165 -1.54 -23.62 7.16
N GLU A 166 -1.87 -24.53 6.26
CA GLU A 166 -2.14 -24.23 4.86
C GLU A 166 -3.47 -23.47 4.69
N TRP A 167 -4.52 -23.82 5.46
CA TRP A 167 -5.75 -23.02 5.52
C TRP A 167 -5.46 -21.60 5.97
N ARG A 168 -4.60 -21.42 7.00
CA ARG A 168 -4.21 -20.10 7.48
C ARG A 168 -3.41 -19.34 6.42
N MET A 169 -2.48 -19.98 5.71
CA MET A 169 -1.75 -19.34 4.61
C MET A 169 -2.68 -18.88 3.48
N LEU A 170 -3.68 -19.68 3.09
CA LEU A 170 -4.69 -19.26 2.13
C LEU A 170 -5.53 -18.08 2.63
N ALA A 171 -6.00 -18.14 3.88
CA ALA A 171 -6.86 -17.11 4.46
C ALA A 171 -6.15 -15.74 4.55
N PHE A 172 -4.85 -15.74 4.81
CA PHE A 172 -4.04 -14.53 4.95
C PHE A 172 -3.21 -14.18 3.71
N TYR A 173 -3.34 -14.91 2.62
CA TYR A 173 -2.69 -14.54 1.37
C TYR A 173 -3.09 -13.13 0.93
N SER A 174 -2.14 -12.37 0.39
CA SER A 174 -2.40 -10.99 -0.06
C SER A 174 -3.05 -10.97 -1.44
N TRP A 175 -4.33 -11.35 -1.50
CA TRP A 175 -5.12 -11.52 -2.72
C TRP A 175 -5.23 -10.27 -3.60
N ILE A 176 -5.04 -9.08 -3.01
CA ILE A 176 -5.23 -7.80 -3.71
C ILE A 176 -3.95 -7.34 -4.39
N THR A 177 -2.77 -7.64 -3.81
CA THR A 177 -1.48 -7.16 -4.32
C THR A 177 -0.78 -8.14 -5.25
N ASP A 178 -1.38 -9.28 -5.58
CA ASP A 178 -0.80 -10.33 -6.42
C ASP A 178 -1.06 -10.17 -7.93
N GLU A 179 -1.64 -9.05 -8.37
CA GLU A 179 -2.09 -8.81 -9.75
C GLU A 179 -3.00 -9.93 -10.31
N ALA A 180 -3.82 -10.52 -9.45
CA ALA A 180 -4.73 -11.62 -9.82
C ALA A 180 -4.03 -12.86 -10.43
N GLN A 181 -2.77 -13.12 -10.04
CA GLN A 181 -1.99 -14.25 -10.58
C GLN A 181 -2.53 -15.63 -10.14
N LEU A 182 -3.10 -15.73 -8.93
CA LEU A 182 -3.69 -16.97 -8.43
C LEU A 182 -5.14 -17.13 -8.85
N VAL A 183 -5.92 -16.05 -8.80
CA VAL A 183 -7.36 -16.04 -9.12
C VAL A 183 -7.71 -14.73 -9.81
N PRO A 184 -8.35 -14.75 -10.98
CA PRO A 184 -8.87 -13.55 -11.62
C PRO A 184 -9.77 -12.75 -10.66
N ALA A 185 -9.68 -11.42 -10.69
CA ALA A 185 -10.43 -10.57 -9.77
C ALA A 185 -11.96 -10.85 -9.79
N ALA A 186 -12.52 -11.10 -10.97
CA ALA A 186 -13.94 -11.41 -11.13
C ALA A 186 -14.39 -12.74 -10.50
N GLU A 187 -13.47 -13.71 -10.35
CA GLU A 187 -13.76 -15.03 -9.76
C GLU A 187 -13.46 -15.07 -8.26
N ARG A 188 -12.65 -14.14 -7.77
CA ARG A 188 -12.10 -14.16 -6.41
C ARG A 188 -13.17 -14.24 -5.32
N PRO A 189 -14.29 -13.48 -5.35
CA PRO A 189 -15.34 -13.59 -4.34
C PRO A 189 -15.91 -15.01 -4.22
N ALA A 190 -16.21 -15.64 -5.36
CA ALA A 190 -16.76 -16.99 -5.39
C ALA A 190 -15.75 -18.04 -4.91
N VAL A 191 -14.48 -17.91 -5.32
CA VAL A 191 -13.40 -18.81 -4.88
C VAL A 191 -13.17 -18.71 -3.38
N LEU A 192 -13.08 -17.50 -2.83
CA LEU A 192 -12.90 -17.29 -1.39
C LEU A 192 -14.09 -17.80 -0.57
N ALA A 193 -15.32 -17.61 -1.05
CA ALA A 193 -16.52 -18.14 -0.41
C ALA A 193 -16.54 -19.67 -0.41
N SER A 194 -16.15 -20.29 -1.53
CA SER A 194 -16.04 -21.76 -1.64
C SER A 194 -14.97 -22.32 -0.69
N LEU A 195 -13.81 -21.68 -0.61
CA LEU A 195 -12.76 -22.04 0.35
C LEU A 195 -13.24 -21.91 1.80
N ALA A 196 -13.98 -20.84 2.12
CA ALA A 196 -14.55 -20.64 3.45
C ALA A 196 -15.54 -21.75 3.83
N ALA A 197 -16.36 -22.22 2.86
CA ALA A 197 -17.30 -23.30 3.07
C ALA A 197 -16.63 -24.67 3.20
N ALA A 198 -15.52 -24.90 2.50
CA ALA A 198 -14.74 -26.15 2.56
C ALA A 198 -13.80 -26.21 3.78
N CYS A 199 -13.54 -25.08 4.44
CA CYS A 199 -12.62 -24.98 5.57
C CYS A 199 -13.18 -25.74 6.78
N PRO A 200 -12.41 -26.65 7.41
CA PRO A 200 -12.89 -27.43 8.55
C PRO A 200 -13.29 -26.54 9.74
N ALA A 201 -14.29 -26.96 10.50
CA ALA A 201 -14.80 -26.19 11.66
C ALA A 201 -13.72 -25.84 12.70
N ARG A 202 -12.69 -26.69 12.86
CA ARG A 202 -11.55 -26.41 13.75
C ARG A 202 -10.69 -25.22 13.28
N GLU A 203 -10.78 -24.83 12.01
CA GLU A 203 -10.07 -23.69 11.40
C GLU A 203 -10.99 -22.48 11.26
N ALA A 204 -11.86 -22.24 12.25
CA ALA A 204 -12.92 -21.23 12.21
C ALA A 204 -12.41 -19.81 11.88
N ASP A 205 -11.23 -19.41 12.39
CA ASP A 205 -10.63 -18.11 12.09
C ASP A 205 -10.31 -17.95 10.59
N SER A 206 -9.75 -19.00 9.98
CA SER A 206 -9.44 -19.02 8.54
C SER A 206 -10.73 -18.98 7.70
N ALA A 207 -11.75 -19.74 8.08
CA ALA A 207 -13.05 -19.74 7.40
C ALA A 207 -13.73 -18.37 7.48
N THR A 208 -13.71 -17.74 8.66
CA THR A 208 -14.25 -16.39 8.90
C THR A 208 -13.53 -15.36 8.01
N ARG A 209 -12.19 -15.39 7.99
CA ARG A 209 -11.40 -14.45 7.18
C ARG A 209 -11.66 -14.61 5.69
N LEU A 210 -11.68 -15.83 5.19
CA LEU A 210 -11.98 -16.10 3.78
C LEU A 210 -13.36 -15.58 3.38
N MET A 211 -14.38 -15.77 4.22
CA MET A 211 -15.73 -15.27 3.96
C MET A 211 -15.80 -13.74 4.03
N LEU A 212 -15.16 -13.11 5.01
CA LEU A 212 -15.10 -11.64 5.10
C LEU A 212 -14.38 -11.04 3.91
N LYS A 213 -13.28 -11.64 3.43
CA LYS A 213 -12.60 -11.21 2.20
C LYS A 213 -13.45 -11.44 0.94
N ALA A 214 -14.23 -12.53 0.88
CA ALA A 214 -15.19 -12.75 -0.21
C ALA A 214 -16.27 -11.67 -0.24
N LEU A 215 -16.79 -11.26 0.91
CA LEU A 215 -17.76 -10.16 1.04
C LEU A 215 -17.15 -8.81 0.66
N ALA A 216 -15.92 -8.55 1.12
CA ALA A 216 -15.19 -7.32 0.81
C ALA A 216 -14.94 -7.12 -0.69
N ASP A 217 -14.78 -8.21 -1.42
CA ASP A 217 -14.50 -8.23 -2.86
C ASP A 217 -15.77 -8.40 -3.72
N SER A 218 -16.94 -8.50 -3.08
CA SER A 218 -18.24 -8.56 -3.74
C SER A 218 -18.72 -7.15 -4.09
N ASP A 219 -19.18 -6.95 -5.34
CA ASP A 219 -19.67 -5.67 -5.83
C ASP A 219 -21.14 -5.81 -6.25
N ASP A 220 -21.97 -4.80 -5.99
CA ASP A 220 -23.38 -4.57 -6.37
C ASP A 220 -24.12 -5.77 -7.02
N GLY A 221 -24.30 -6.87 -6.23
CA GLY A 221 -24.98 -8.09 -6.69
C GLY A 221 -24.10 -9.10 -7.42
N LYS A 222 -22.81 -8.82 -7.61
CA LYS A 222 -21.81 -9.78 -8.10
C LYS A 222 -21.01 -10.33 -6.92
N GLY A 223 -20.81 -11.63 -6.87
CA GLY A 223 -20.05 -12.30 -5.82
C GLY A 223 -20.93 -13.05 -4.83
N VAL A 224 -20.71 -12.86 -3.53
CA VAL A 224 -21.41 -13.59 -2.48
C VAL A 224 -22.85 -13.08 -2.31
N LYS A 225 -23.83 -13.96 -2.51
CA LYS A 225 -25.24 -13.66 -2.18
C LYS A 225 -25.48 -13.91 -0.70
N ALA A 226 -25.75 -12.84 0.07
CA ALA A 226 -26.01 -12.94 1.48
C ALA A 226 -27.46 -13.40 1.74
N ASP A 227 -27.59 -14.56 2.36
CA ASP A 227 -28.84 -15.04 2.96
C ASP A 227 -28.96 -14.63 4.43
N ALA A 228 -30.09 -14.98 5.07
CA ALA A 228 -30.30 -14.69 6.49
C ALA A 228 -29.28 -15.41 7.38
N ALA A 229 -28.86 -16.61 7.02
CA ALA A 229 -27.89 -17.39 7.79
C ALA A 229 -26.52 -16.74 7.77
N LEU A 230 -26.04 -16.26 6.62
CA LEU A 230 -24.76 -15.54 6.52
C LEU A 230 -24.81 -14.20 7.26
N ARG A 231 -25.90 -13.42 7.12
CA ARG A 231 -26.08 -12.18 7.91
C ARG A 231 -26.04 -12.44 9.42
N ASN A 232 -26.68 -13.50 9.89
CA ASN A 232 -26.64 -13.86 11.31
C ASN A 232 -25.23 -14.27 11.76
N ARG A 233 -24.50 -15.04 10.95
CA ARG A 233 -23.10 -15.40 11.26
C ARG A 233 -22.21 -14.15 11.35
N VAL A 234 -22.30 -13.24 10.39
CA VAL A 234 -21.48 -12.01 10.42
C VAL A 234 -21.83 -11.15 11.64
N ARG A 235 -23.12 -11.03 11.99
CA ARG A 235 -23.53 -10.35 13.24
C ARG A 235 -22.92 -11.01 14.48
N GLY A 236 -22.85 -12.34 14.50
CA GLY A 236 -22.18 -13.09 15.57
C GLY A 236 -20.68 -12.79 15.64
N TRP A 237 -19.99 -12.76 14.50
CA TRP A 237 -18.56 -12.41 14.44
C TRP A 237 -18.27 -10.98 14.90
N LEU A 238 -19.11 -10.02 14.53
CA LEU A 238 -18.99 -8.62 14.99
C LEU A 238 -19.26 -8.47 16.48
N ALA A 239 -20.17 -9.27 17.04
CA ALA A 239 -20.48 -9.23 18.46
C ALA A 239 -19.39 -9.84 19.34
N ASP A 240 -18.63 -10.81 18.82
CA ASP A 240 -17.52 -11.46 19.53
C ASP A 240 -16.23 -10.62 19.43
N PRO A 241 -15.74 -10.05 20.57
CA PRO A 241 -14.55 -9.21 20.55
C PRO A 241 -13.28 -9.95 20.10
N LYS A 242 -13.17 -11.26 20.34
CA LYS A 242 -12.01 -12.06 19.95
C LYS A 242 -11.98 -12.24 18.44
N VAL A 243 -13.13 -12.57 17.84
CA VAL A 243 -13.27 -12.71 16.39
C VAL A 243 -13.02 -11.36 15.71
N ALA A 244 -13.66 -10.29 16.18
CA ALA A 244 -13.45 -8.95 15.62
C ALA A 244 -11.98 -8.52 15.69
N ARG A 245 -11.28 -8.81 16.81
CA ARG A 245 -9.85 -8.51 16.97
C ARG A 245 -8.99 -9.35 16.01
N ALA A 246 -9.29 -10.63 15.82
CA ALA A 246 -8.56 -11.49 14.89
C ALA A 246 -8.73 -11.09 13.42
N GLN A 247 -9.83 -10.42 13.06
CA GLN A 247 -10.16 -9.98 11.71
C GLN A 247 -10.09 -8.45 11.54
N MET A 248 -9.41 -7.75 12.45
CA MET A 248 -9.44 -6.29 12.55
C MET A 248 -9.06 -5.60 11.24
N ASP A 249 -8.05 -6.08 10.53
CA ASP A 249 -7.58 -5.51 9.27
C ASP A 249 -8.64 -5.59 8.16
N VAL A 250 -9.34 -6.72 8.02
CA VAL A 250 -10.44 -6.84 7.05
C VAL A 250 -11.63 -5.96 7.46
N LEU A 251 -11.95 -5.92 8.75
CA LEU A 251 -13.07 -5.13 9.25
C LEU A 251 -12.81 -3.62 9.16
N THR A 252 -11.58 -3.17 9.30
CA THR A 252 -11.25 -1.73 9.23
C THR A 252 -11.02 -1.23 7.82
N ASN A 253 -10.61 -2.10 6.89
CA ASN A 253 -10.32 -1.69 5.51
C ASN A 253 -11.51 -1.81 4.56
N TYR A 254 -12.51 -2.67 4.87
CA TYR A 254 -13.64 -2.97 3.97
C TYR A 254 -15.03 -2.86 4.63
N PRO A 255 -15.28 -1.87 5.52
CA PRO A 255 -16.55 -1.81 6.26
C PRO A 255 -17.74 -1.53 5.35
N ALA A 256 -17.58 -0.66 4.36
CA ALA A 256 -18.65 -0.29 3.43
C ALA A 256 -18.98 -1.42 2.46
N GLU A 257 -17.97 -2.08 1.88
CA GLU A 257 -18.09 -3.19 0.94
C GLU A 257 -18.79 -4.37 1.59
N ILE A 258 -18.31 -4.81 2.76
CA ILE A 258 -18.93 -5.90 3.54
C ILE A 258 -20.38 -5.55 3.88
N THR A 259 -20.65 -4.33 4.33
CA THR A 259 -22.00 -3.89 4.68
C THR A 259 -22.93 -3.89 3.48
N LYS A 260 -22.47 -3.42 2.31
CA LYS A 260 -23.24 -3.42 1.06
C LYS A 260 -23.50 -4.82 0.53
N ALA A 261 -22.51 -5.72 0.59
CA ALA A 261 -22.67 -7.12 0.19
C ALA A 261 -23.71 -7.86 1.05
N LEU A 262 -23.87 -7.48 2.33
CA LEU A 262 -24.77 -8.14 3.27
C LEU A 262 -26.19 -7.60 3.23
N SER A 263 -26.44 -6.36 2.78
CA SER A 263 -27.73 -5.69 2.97
C SER A 263 -28.00 -4.59 1.95
N ALA A 264 -29.27 -4.43 1.59
CA ALA A 264 -29.73 -3.35 0.73
C ALA A 264 -29.79 -2.00 1.48
N ALA A 265 -29.54 -0.90 0.80
CA ALA A 265 -29.65 0.45 1.33
C ALA A 265 -31.04 0.69 1.97
N GLY A 266 -31.07 1.35 3.11
CA GLY A 266 -32.31 1.70 3.83
C GLY A 266 -33.03 0.54 4.51
N SER A 267 -32.58 -0.71 4.35
CA SER A 267 -33.23 -1.89 4.95
C SER A 267 -33.01 -2.00 6.46
N ALA A 268 -33.87 -2.76 7.13
CA ALA A 268 -33.69 -3.11 8.56
C ALA A 268 -32.38 -3.89 8.79
N ASP A 269 -32.02 -4.79 7.86
CA ASP A 269 -30.75 -5.52 7.91
C ASP A 269 -29.54 -4.57 7.82
N ARG A 270 -29.57 -3.54 6.92
CA ARG A 270 -28.55 -2.50 6.82
C ARG A 270 -28.36 -1.82 8.17
N LYS A 271 -29.43 -1.37 8.78
CA LYS A 271 -29.36 -0.69 10.09
C LYS A 271 -28.79 -1.60 11.17
N ALA A 272 -29.21 -2.85 11.22
CA ALA A 272 -28.74 -3.82 12.23
C ALA A 272 -27.23 -4.14 12.04
N ILE A 273 -26.78 -4.33 10.78
CA ILE A 273 -25.37 -4.60 10.45
C ILE A 273 -24.50 -3.39 10.79
N VAL A 274 -24.88 -2.18 10.38
CA VAL A 274 -24.14 -0.95 10.68
C VAL A 274 -24.00 -0.75 12.19
N THR A 275 -25.09 -0.97 12.97
CA THR A 275 -25.05 -0.84 14.43
C THR A 275 -24.09 -1.85 15.07
N GLY A 276 -24.15 -3.11 14.69
CA GLY A 276 -23.26 -4.16 15.23
C GLY A 276 -21.80 -3.94 14.81
N TYR A 277 -21.61 -3.49 13.59
CA TYR A 277 -20.28 -3.21 13.04
C TYR A 277 -19.62 -2.01 13.76
N ASP A 278 -20.34 -0.90 13.90
CA ASP A 278 -19.84 0.27 14.65
C ASP A 278 -19.46 -0.09 16.10
N ALA A 279 -20.27 -0.93 16.76
CA ALA A 279 -19.96 -1.42 18.11
C ALA A 279 -18.67 -2.26 18.17
N ALA A 280 -18.40 -3.10 17.16
CA ALA A 280 -17.15 -3.83 17.05
C ALA A 280 -15.96 -2.88 16.84
N LEU A 281 -16.08 -1.92 15.93
CA LEU A 281 -15.05 -0.94 15.61
C LEU A 281 -14.74 -0.01 16.80
N GLN A 282 -15.74 0.34 17.61
CA GLN A 282 -15.51 1.10 18.85
C GLN A 282 -14.58 0.37 19.83
N LYS A 283 -14.72 -0.95 19.96
CA LYS A 283 -13.82 -1.77 20.78
C LYS A 283 -12.41 -1.81 20.19
N LEU A 284 -12.27 -1.98 18.87
CA LEU A 284 -10.96 -1.95 18.18
C LEU A 284 -10.28 -0.58 18.31
N GLN A 285 -11.04 0.50 18.24
CA GLN A 285 -10.52 1.87 18.36
C GLN A 285 -9.80 2.12 19.70
N VAL A 286 -10.20 1.46 20.76
CA VAL A 286 -9.63 1.62 22.11
C VAL A 286 -8.73 0.45 22.55
N ASP A 287 -8.53 -0.55 21.69
CA ASP A 287 -7.69 -1.71 22.00
C ASP A 287 -6.21 -1.29 22.05
N ALA A 288 -5.64 -1.29 23.25
CA ALA A 288 -4.25 -0.90 23.50
C ALA A 288 -3.22 -1.87 22.88
N THR A 289 -3.63 -3.08 22.46
CA THR A 289 -2.75 -4.03 21.76
C THR A 289 -2.56 -3.68 20.28
N LEU A 290 -3.40 -2.80 19.74
CA LEU A 290 -3.31 -2.29 18.38
C LEU A 290 -2.42 -1.05 18.30
N SER A 291 -1.74 -0.88 17.16
CA SER A 291 -0.99 0.35 16.87
C SER A 291 -1.93 1.58 16.82
N ARG A 292 -1.36 2.77 16.93
CA ARG A 292 -2.15 4.02 16.73
C ARG A 292 -2.76 4.08 15.33
N ALA A 293 -2.04 3.61 14.32
CA ALA A 293 -2.56 3.56 12.95
C ALA A 293 -3.75 2.61 12.82
N ASP A 294 -3.71 1.41 13.43
CA ASP A 294 -4.83 0.45 13.41
C ASP A 294 -6.06 0.99 14.15
N ARG A 295 -5.85 1.63 15.30
CA ARG A 295 -6.93 2.29 16.05
C ARG A 295 -7.56 3.45 15.27
N LEU A 296 -6.74 4.21 14.54
CA LEU A 296 -7.23 5.26 13.63
C LEU A 296 -7.99 4.65 12.44
N SER A 297 -7.54 3.51 11.90
CA SER A 297 -8.26 2.78 10.86
C SER A 297 -9.64 2.32 11.35
N ALA A 298 -9.76 1.88 12.60
CA ALA A 298 -11.06 1.57 13.20
C ALA A 298 -11.97 2.81 13.30
N LEU A 299 -11.42 3.99 13.64
CA LEU A 299 -12.18 5.24 13.63
C LEU A 299 -12.59 5.63 12.20
N ASN A 300 -11.69 5.49 11.22
CA ASN A 300 -12.02 5.74 9.81
C ASN A 300 -13.17 4.84 9.34
N ALA A 301 -13.09 3.54 9.64
CA ALA A 301 -14.13 2.58 9.30
C ALA A 301 -15.51 2.96 9.88
N ARG A 302 -15.56 3.55 11.07
CA ARG A 302 -16.80 4.08 11.66
C ARG A 302 -17.36 5.26 10.88
N VAL A 303 -16.49 6.15 10.40
CA VAL A 303 -16.88 7.25 9.51
C VAL A 303 -17.39 6.72 8.16
N ASP A 304 -16.73 5.70 7.60
CA ASP A 304 -17.15 5.07 6.35
C ASP A 304 -18.52 4.39 6.48
N LEU A 305 -18.77 3.70 7.61
CA LEU A 305 -20.10 3.14 7.91
C LEU A 305 -21.18 4.21 8.02
N ALA A 306 -20.89 5.34 8.68
CA ALA A 306 -21.83 6.45 8.77
C ALA A 306 -22.17 7.06 7.41
N ARG A 307 -21.32 6.82 6.39
CA ARG A 307 -21.46 7.30 5.02
C ARG A 307 -21.86 6.21 4.03
N VAL A 308 -22.10 4.99 4.47
CA VAL A 308 -22.27 3.82 3.59
C VAL A 308 -23.35 3.99 2.52
N ASP A 309 -24.39 4.76 2.82
CA ASP A 309 -25.50 5.08 1.92
C ASP A 309 -25.45 6.53 1.38
N ALA A 310 -24.38 7.28 1.68
CA ALA A 310 -24.19 8.63 1.15
C ALA A 310 -23.77 8.61 -0.33
N ALA A 311 -24.08 9.68 -1.05
CA ALA A 311 -23.61 9.83 -2.42
C ALA A 311 -22.08 9.85 -2.49
N LYS A 312 -21.52 9.25 -3.54
CA LYS A 312 -20.05 9.11 -3.73
C LYS A 312 -19.30 10.44 -3.64
N ASN A 313 -19.95 11.54 -4.03
CA ASN A 313 -19.36 12.89 -4.03
C ASN A 313 -19.89 13.78 -2.91
N GLU A 314 -20.51 13.21 -1.87
CA GLU A 314 -21.01 13.96 -0.72
C GLU A 314 -19.86 14.70 -0.02
N ARG A 315 -19.96 16.02 0.06
CA ARG A 315 -18.95 16.91 0.65
C ARG A 315 -19.21 17.23 2.12
N HIS A 316 -20.48 17.17 2.51
CA HIS A 316 -20.95 17.48 3.86
C HIS A 316 -21.77 16.32 4.42
N PRO A 317 -21.12 15.16 4.67
CA PRO A 317 -21.82 13.98 5.13
C PRO A 317 -22.46 14.23 6.49
N LYS A 318 -23.62 13.62 6.72
CA LYS A 318 -24.33 13.68 8.01
C LYS A 318 -23.64 12.73 9.00
N ILE A 319 -22.58 13.21 9.63
CA ILE A 319 -21.86 12.47 10.69
C ILE A 319 -22.33 12.96 12.04
N ALA A 320 -22.60 12.01 12.95
CA ALA A 320 -23.02 12.34 14.32
C ALA A 320 -21.99 13.26 15.02
N PRO A 321 -22.43 14.34 15.72
CA PRO A 321 -21.50 15.28 16.37
C PRO A 321 -20.51 14.61 17.32
N ALA A 322 -20.93 13.56 18.04
CA ALA A 322 -20.05 12.80 18.91
C ALA A 322 -18.92 12.10 18.15
N LEU A 323 -19.18 11.55 16.96
CA LEU A 323 -18.16 10.92 16.12
C LEU A 323 -17.21 11.98 15.52
N GLN A 324 -17.75 13.12 15.06
CA GLN A 324 -16.90 14.24 14.60
C GLN A 324 -15.98 14.76 15.72
N LYS A 325 -16.47 14.85 16.95
CA LYS A 325 -15.66 15.22 18.11
C LYS A 325 -14.51 14.23 18.33
N GLN A 326 -14.80 12.92 18.31
CA GLN A 326 -13.76 11.88 18.44
C GLN A 326 -12.70 11.97 17.32
N VAL A 327 -13.12 12.23 16.08
CA VAL A 327 -12.19 12.41 14.94
C VAL A 327 -11.25 13.58 15.19
N ARG A 328 -11.75 14.74 15.66
CA ARG A 328 -10.90 15.90 16.00
C ARG A 328 -9.94 15.60 17.15
N GLU A 329 -10.45 15.00 18.23
CA GLU A 329 -9.65 14.71 19.44
C GLU A 329 -8.50 13.76 19.14
N LEU A 330 -8.76 12.62 18.46
CA LEU A 330 -7.73 11.65 18.11
C LEU A 330 -6.72 12.21 17.10
N SER A 331 -7.18 13.01 16.13
CA SER A 331 -6.27 13.66 15.18
C SER A 331 -5.33 14.67 15.86
N ALA A 332 -5.88 15.50 16.76
CA ALA A 332 -5.09 16.45 17.51
C ALA A 332 -4.14 15.77 18.52
N GLN A 333 -4.57 14.67 19.15
CA GLN A 333 -3.73 13.87 20.02
C GLN A 333 -2.55 13.26 19.25
N ALA A 334 -2.81 12.66 18.07
CA ALA A 334 -1.77 12.10 17.22
C ALA A 334 -0.72 13.14 16.82
N ASP A 335 -1.13 14.37 16.44
CA ASP A 335 -0.18 15.42 16.06
C ASP A 335 0.71 15.87 17.23
N ARG A 336 0.17 15.88 18.45
CA ARG A 336 0.94 16.26 19.64
C ARG A 336 1.89 15.17 20.12
N GLU A 337 1.48 13.91 20.09
CA GLU A 337 2.19 12.82 20.78
C GLU A 337 3.18 12.06 19.90
N ILE A 338 2.94 11.97 18.58
CA ILE A 338 3.80 11.18 17.71
C ILE A 338 5.03 11.98 17.34
N THR A 339 6.21 11.44 17.68
CA THR A 339 7.51 12.03 17.36
C THR A 339 8.28 11.21 16.32
N ASP A 340 8.03 9.91 16.21
CA ASP A 340 8.64 9.05 15.21
C ASP A 340 8.18 9.41 13.79
N GLY A 341 9.12 9.57 12.85
CA GLY A 341 8.85 10.02 11.50
C GLY A 341 8.03 9.03 10.67
N TYR A 342 8.24 7.73 10.86
CA TYR A 342 7.48 6.70 10.17
C TYR A 342 6.04 6.63 10.70
N GLU A 343 5.89 6.61 12.02
CA GLU A 343 4.56 6.62 12.63
C GLU A 343 3.80 7.90 12.25
N ARG A 344 4.47 9.08 12.20
CA ARG A 344 3.83 10.33 11.73
C ARG A 344 3.33 10.21 10.30
N GLN A 345 4.15 9.69 9.38
CA GLN A 345 3.75 9.54 7.98
C GLN A 345 2.54 8.59 7.84
N ALA A 346 2.46 7.54 8.65
CA ALA A 346 1.31 6.62 8.65
C ALA A 346 0.07 7.26 9.27
N VAL A 347 0.18 7.85 10.48
CA VAL A 347 -0.98 8.25 11.28
C VAL A 347 -1.50 9.64 10.88
N ILE A 348 -0.62 10.63 10.65
CA ILE A 348 -1.07 12.00 10.33
C ILE A 348 -1.77 12.06 8.97
N THR A 349 -1.26 11.33 7.98
CA THR A 349 -1.92 11.25 6.67
C THR A 349 -3.30 10.60 6.77
N GLY A 350 -3.43 9.54 7.58
CA GLY A 350 -4.69 8.89 7.88
C GLY A 350 -5.66 9.80 8.66
N ALA A 351 -5.17 10.52 9.67
CA ALA A 351 -5.97 11.45 10.47
C ALA A 351 -6.54 12.61 9.60
N ALA A 352 -5.72 13.17 8.73
CA ALA A 352 -6.17 14.20 7.79
C ALA A 352 -7.24 13.65 6.82
N TYR A 353 -7.07 12.41 6.34
CA TYR A 353 -8.06 11.75 5.51
C TYR A 353 -9.39 11.57 6.25
N VAL A 354 -9.37 11.03 7.48
CA VAL A 354 -10.57 10.82 8.30
C VAL A 354 -11.30 12.13 8.58
N LEU A 355 -10.57 13.21 8.91
CA LEU A 355 -11.14 14.54 9.08
C LEU A 355 -11.93 14.97 7.83
N GLY A 356 -11.32 14.84 6.63
CA GLY A 356 -12.00 15.14 5.38
C GLY A 356 -13.21 14.25 5.14
N GLN A 357 -13.12 12.93 5.40
CA GLN A 357 -14.25 12.02 5.26
C GLN A 357 -15.40 12.34 6.24
N ALA A 358 -15.10 12.90 7.40
CA ALA A 358 -16.10 13.37 8.36
C ALA A 358 -16.67 14.76 8.01
N GLY A 359 -16.28 15.37 6.88
CA GLY A 359 -16.70 16.71 6.46
C GLY A 359 -15.98 17.84 7.18
N LEU A 360 -14.91 17.54 7.91
CA LEU A 360 -14.11 18.48 8.70
C LEU A 360 -12.92 19.01 7.89
N TRP A 361 -13.20 19.60 6.72
CA TRP A 361 -12.18 19.99 5.73
C TRP A 361 -11.19 21.01 6.25
N THR A 362 -11.66 22.01 7.03
CA THR A 362 -10.78 23.03 7.63
C THR A 362 -9.80 22.40 8.63
N ASP A 363 -10.28 21.46 9.45
CA ASP A 363 -9.44 20.75 10.41
C ASP A 363 -8.40 19.87 9.68
N SER A 364 -8.81 19.19 8.59
CA SER A 364 -7.91 18.42 7.73
C SER A 364 -6.81 19.27 7.13
N ASP A 365 -7.18 20.42 6.53
CA ASP A 365 -6.22 21.35 5.94
C ASP A 365 -5.25 21.93 6.97
N ALA A 366 -5.74 22.29 8.15
CA ALA A 366 -4.90 22.80 9.23
C ALA A 366 -3.87 21.75 9.67
N LEU A 367 -4.29 20.50 9.87
CA LEU A 367 -3.41 19.39 10.23
C LEU A 367 -2.34 19.15 9.16
N LEU A 368 -2.73 19.08 7.90
CA LEU A 368 -1.81 18.87 6.78
C LEU A 368 -0.78 19.99 6.67
N LYS A 369 -1.20 21.25 6.72
CA LYS A 369 -0.31 22.43 6.63
C LYS A 369 0.69 22.47 7.79
N ALA A 370 0.25 22.19 9.01
CA ALA A 370 1.10 22.13 10.19
C ALA A 370 2.16 21.01 10.15
N ASN A 371 1.96 20.03 9.27
CA ASN A 371 2.82 18.86 9.14
C ASN A 371 3.70 18.85 7.87
N LEU A 372 3.58 19.81 6.97
CA LEU A 372 4.40 19.86 5.75
C LEU A 372 5.91 19.85 6.05
N ALA A 373 6.36 20.63 7.04
CA ALA A 373 7.76 20.71 7.41
C ALA A 373 8.24 19.52 8.28
N LYS A 374 7.31 18.77 8.86
CA LYS A 374 7.61 17.61 9.72
C LYS A 374 7.63 16.29 8.94
N SER A 375 7.07 16.26 7.74
CA SER A 375 6.97 15.07 6.91
C SER A 375 8.24 14.89 6.08
N HIS A 376 8.75 13.67 6.02
CA HIS A 376 9.82 13.30 5.08
C HIS A 376 9.32 13.11 3.63
N SER A 377 8.01 13.20 3.40
CA SER A 377 7.36 13.12 2.09
C SER A 377 6.24 14.16 1.97
N PRO A 378 6.58 15.48 2.05
CA PRO A 378 5.57 16.55 2.11
C PRO A 378 4.66 16.61 0.88
N TYR A 379 5.14 16.14 -0.27
CA TYR A 379 4.35 16.06 -1.50
C TYR A 379 3.11 15.14 -1.36
N TYR A 380 3.15 14.13 -0.48
CA TYR A 380 1.97 13.34 -0.18
C TYR A 380 0.89 14.17 0.54
N LEU A 381 1.28 14.97 1.52
CA LEU A 381 0.37 15.89 2.24
C LEU A 381 -0.17 16.97 1.30
N MET A 382 0.68 17.50 0.40
CA MET A 382 0.28 18.47 -0.62
C MET A 382 -0.77 17.89 -1.57
N SER A 383 -0.64 16.61 -1.97
CA SER A 383 -1.64 15.92 -2.77
C SER A 383 -2.98 15.77 -2.02
N GLN A 384 -2.95 15.55 -0.70
CA GLN A 384 -4.18 15.53 0.11
C GLN A 384 -4.82 16.94 0.20
N LEU A 385 -4.02 18.01 0.40
CA LEU A 385 -4.50 19.40 0.34
C LEU A 385 -5.15 19.73 -1.00
N ALA A 386 -4.52 19.29 -2.11
CA ALA A 386 -5.09 19.44 -3.44
C ALA A 386 -6.43 18.71 -3.58
N GLY A 387 -6.52 17.48 -3.08
CA GLY A 387 -7.75 16.69 -3.05
C GLY A 387 -8.88 17.38 -2.25
N ASN A 388 -8.56 17.92 -1.09
CA ASN A 388 -9.50 18.68 -0.26
C ASN A 388 -10.00 19.94 -1.00
N ALA A 389 -9.08 20.76 -1.53
CA ALA A 389 -9.42 21.96 -2.28
C ALA A 389 -10.31 21.64 -3.51
N ARG A 390 -9.98 20.58 -4.27
CA ARG A 390 -10.79 20.12 -5.41
C ARG A 390 -12.20 19.73 -4.96
N LYS A 391 -12.35 18.99 -3.86
CA LYS A 391 -13.66 18.62 -3.33
C LYS A 391 -14.48 19.81 -2.88
N LEU A 392 -13.85 20.85 -2.32
CA LEU A 392 -14.49 22.08 -1.91
C LEU A 392 -14.80 23.03 -3.09
N GLY A 393 -14.27 22.75 -4.29
CA GLY A 393 -14.45 23.62 -5.46
C GLY A 393 -13.45 24.77 -5.54
N HIS A 394 -12.42 24.80 -4.71
CA HIS A 394 -11.34 25.79 -4.71
C HIS A 394 -10.32 25.43 -5.81
N LYS A 395 -10.68 25.72 -7.08
CA LYS A 395 -9.95 25.27 -8.26
C LYS A 395 -8.49 25.69 -8.28
N ASP A 396 -8.21 26.97 -8.01
CA ASP A 396 -6.85 27.52 -8.07
C ASP A 396 -5.95 26.93 -6.98
N ASP A 397 -6.47 26.77 -5.77
CA ASP A 397 -5.74 26.10 -4.70
C ASP A 397 -5.48 24.62 -5.01
N ALA A 398 -6.46 23.91 -5.58
CA ALA A 398 -6.29 22.53 -5.98
C ALA A 398 -5.16 22.40 -7.02
N LEU A 399 -5.19 23.24 -8.07
CA LEU A 399 -4.16 23.22 -9.12
C LEU A 399 -2.78 23.60 -8.58
N ARG A 400 -2.70 24.58 -7.69
CA ARG A 400 -1.44 24.99 -7.04
C ARG A 400 -0.86 23.86 -6.20
N TRP A 401 -1.66 23.20 -5.35
CA TRP A 401 -1.18 22.10 -4.51
C TRP A 401 -0.80 20.85 -5.31
N TYR A 402 -1.52 20.51 -6.39
CA TYR A 402 -1.12 19.41 -7.28
C TYR A 402 0.20 19.71 -7.99
N GLU A 403 0.40 20.94 -8.45
CA GLU A 403 1.64 21.37 -9.09
C GLU A 403 2.82 21.29 -8.12
N GLU A 404 2.66 21.78 -6.88
CA GLU A 404 3.66 21.71 -5.84
C GLU A 404 3.98 20.25 -5.46
N ALA A 405 2.97 19.40 -5.32
CA ALA A 405 3.15 17.98 -5.05
C ALA A 405 3.98 17.32 -6.17
N PHE A 406 3.67 17.60 -7.44
CA PHE A 406 4.46 17.11 -8.58
C PHE A 406 5.88 17.67 -8.58
N ALA A 407 6.03 18.97 -8.32
CA ALA A 407 7.33 19.62 -8.34
C ALA A 407 8.29 19.07 -7.28
N ARG A 408 7.77 18.73 -6.09
CA ARG A 408 8.55 18.27 -4.94
C ARG A 408 8.59 16.76 -4.78
N SER A 409 7.87 16.00 -5.61
CA SER A 409 7.91 14.53 -5.55
C SER A 409 9.29 13.99 -5.94
N GLU A 410 9.71 12.93 -5.27
CA GLU A 410 11.02 12.30 -5.41
C GLU A 410 10.88 10.91 -6.06
N GLY A 411 11.85 10.53 -6.87
CA GLY A 411 11.87 9.26 -7.60
C GLY A 411 11.00 9.25 -8.87
N PRO A 412 11.46 8.59 -9.96
CA PRO A 412 10.81 8.68 -11.26
C PRO A 412 9.38 8.14 -11.24
N ALA A 413 9.12 7.00 -10.62
CA ALA A 413 7.78 6.43 -10.58
C ALA A 413 6.80 7.29 -9.78
N THR A 414 7.25 7.91 -8.68
CA THR A 414 6.46 8.85 -7.88
C THR A 414 6.18 10.12 -8.67
N ARG A 415 7.17 10.69 -9.36
CA ARG A 415 6.99 11.87 -10.20
C ARG A 415 5.96 11.62 -11.30
N LEU A 416 5.99 10.46 -11.96
CA LEU A 416 4.97 10.08 -12.94
C LEU A 416 3.57 9.95 -12.32
N GLN A 417 3.46 9.43 -11.10
CA GLN A 417 2.18 9.31 -10.41
C GLN A 417 1.59 10.69 -10.03
N TRP A 418 2.38 11.58 -9.44
CA TRP A 418 1.93 12.91 -9.03
C TRP A 418 1.73 13.82 -10.24
N GLY A 419 2.56 13.70 -11.28
CA GLY A 419 2.36 14.35 -12.57
C GLY A 419 1.02 13.97 -13.21
N ALA A 420 0.68 12.67 -13.21
CA ALA A 420 -0.61 12.21 -13.73
C ALA A 420 -1.81 12.76 -12.94
N GLN A 421 -1.68 12.93 -11.62
CA GLN A 421 -2.73 13.58 -10.81
C GLN A 421 -2.88 15.05 -11.18
N TYR A 422 -1.76 15.76 -11.37
CA TYR A 422 -1.76 17.17 -11.76
C TYR A 422 -2.36 17.38 -13.16
N VAL A 423 -1.95 16.58 -14.15
CA VAL A 423 -2.53 16.62 -15.51
C VAL A 423 -4.04 16.33 -15.49
N THR A 424 -4.46 15.33 -14.69
CA THR A 424 -5.89 15.04 -14.49
C THR A 424 -6.64 16.28 -13.97
N ALA A 425 -6.10 16.93 -12.95
CA ALA A 425 -6.71 18.12 -12.36
C ALA A 425 -6.74 19.31 -13.35
N LEU A 426 -5.69 19.50 -14.14
CA LEU A 426 -5.64 20.54 -15.19
C LEU A 426 -6.75 20.34 -16.22
N ILE A 427 -6.85 19.14 -16.78
CA ILE A 427 -7.89 18.83 -17.79
C ILE A 427 -9.30 19.02 -17.22
N GLU A 428 -9.52 18.70 -15.95
CA GLU A 428 -10.82 18.80 -15.30
C GLU A 428 -11.17 20.25 -14.89
N LEU A 429 -10.22 20.98 -14.31
CA LEU A 429 -10.48 22.26 -13.65
C LEU A 429 -10.13 23.47 -14.52
N ALA A 430 -9.20 23.32 -15.48
CA ALA A 430 -8.75 24.37 -16.39
C ALA A 430 -8.54 23.83 -17.82
N PRO A 431 -9.55 23.21 -18.46
CA PRO A 431 -9.40 22.54 -19.77
C PRO A 431 -8.96 23.48 -20.91
N ALA A 432 -9.16 24.77 -20.77
CA ALA A 432 -8.74 25.76 -21.77
C ALA A 432 -7.24 26.12 -21.70
N ASP A 433 -6.53 25.77 -20.61
CA ASP A 433 -5.11 26.07 -20.43
C ASP A 433 -4.23 24.96 -21.07
N GLY A 434 -4.29 24.85 -22.39
CA GLY A 434 -3.53 23.86 -23.16
C GLY A 434 -2.02 23.99 -22.97
N ALA A 435 -1.51 25.20 -22.80
CA ALA A 435 -0.10 25.45 -22.58
C ALA A 435 0.39 24.86 -21.23
N ARG A 436 -0.42 24.92 -20.19
CA ARG A 436 -0.09 24.35 -18.88
C ARG A 436 -0.16 22.82 -18.90
N VAL A 437 -1.18 22.28 -19.60
CA VAL A 437 -1.28 20.82 -19.84
C VAL A 437 -0.05 20.31 -20.58
N GLU A 438 0.35 20.98 -21.68
CA GLU A 438 1.53 20.62 -22.46
C GLU A 438 2.81 20.64 -21.63
N ARG A 439 3.04 21.68 -20.84
CA ARG A 439 4.23 21.76 -19.95
C ARG A 439 4.26 20.63 -18.93
N ALA A 440 3.11 20.33 -18.30
CA ALA A 440 3.03 19.26 -17.29
C ALA A 440 3.32 17.88 -17.89
N VAL A 441 2.73 17.57 -19.06
CA VAL A 441 2.96 16.29 -19.76
C VAL A 441 4.38 16.20 -20.32
N SER A 442 4.92 17.31 -20.88
CA SER A 442 6.31 17.39 -21.33
C SER A 442 7.29 17.02 -20.21
N ARG A 443 7.08 17.55 -19.01
CA ARG A 443 7.90 17.22 -17.85
C ARG A 443 7.78 15.74 -17.44
N MET A 444 6.57 15.16 -17.53
CA MET A 444 6.39 13.72 -17.29
C MET A 444 7.15 12.87 -18.32
N ILE A 445 7.21 13.28 -19.59
CA ILE A 445 8.01 12.58 -20.61
C ILE A 445 9.50 12.68 -20.27
N ASP A 446 9.99 13.84 -19.80
CA ASP A 446 11.37 14.00 -19.34
C ASP A 446 11.68 13.08 -18.16
N ASP A 447 10.77 12.99 -17.16
CA ASP A 447 10.89 12.08 -16.02
C ASP A 447 10.90 10.60 -16.49
N ALA A 448 10.05 10.23 -17.46
CA ALA A 448 10.00 8.88 -18.02
C ALA A 448 11.30 8.51 -18.78
N ALA A 449 11.93 9.47 -19.43
CA ALA A 449 13.20 9.25 -20.15
C ALA A 449 14.38 8.90 -19.20
N LEU A 450 14.25 9.18 -17.92
CA LEU A 450 15.27 8.90 -16.90
C LEU A 450 15.13 7.52 -16.24
N ASP A 451 14.04 6.78 -16.53
CA ASP A 451 13.76 5.51 -15.88
C ASP A 451 13.49 4.39 -16.88
N THR A 452 14.33 3.36 -16.85
CA THR A 452 14.14 2.15 -17.68
C THR A 452 12.85 1.38 -17.37
N GLY A 453 12.25 1.60 -16.18
CA GLY A 453 10.98 1.02 -15.74
C GLY A 453 9.77 1.94 -15.94
N ALA A 454 9.90 3.06 -16.66
CA ALA A 454 8.83 4.04 -16.84
C ALA A 454 7.58 3.47 -17.51
N PHE A 455 7.74 2.45 -18.34
CA PHE A 455 6.65 1.80 -19.07
C PHE A 455 6.23 0.47 -18.46
N ASP A 456 6.57 0.25 -17.19
CA ASP A 456 6.20 -0.89 -16.37
C ASP A 456 5.33 -0.49 -15.17
N GLY A 457 4.61 -1.44 -14.61
CA GLY A 457 3.94 -1.37 -13.32
C GLY A 457 3.09 -0.10 -13.11
N ARG A 458 3.34 0.59 -12.00
CA ARG A 458 2.64 1.82 -11.61
C ARG A 458 2.92 2.99 -12.55
N SER A 459 4.15 3.11 -13.05
CA SER A 459 4.56 4.15 -13.98
C SER A 459 3.79 4.05 -15.30
N ALA A 460 3.74 2.86 -15.90
CA ALA A 460 2.96 2.61 -17.11
C ALA A 460 1.47 2.92 -16.92
N ARG A 461 0.88 2.53 -15.77
CA ARG A 461 -0.51 2.87 -15.45
C ARG A 461 -0.75 4.38 -15.36
N SER A 462 0.20 5.13 -14.81
CA SER A 462 0.13 6.59 -14.71
C SER A 462 0.18 7.25 -16.09
N LEU A 463 1.12 6.85 -16.94
CA LEU A 463 1.24 7.34 -18.32
C LEU A 463 0.02 6.97 -19.17
N SER A 464 -0.46 5.72 -19.10
CA SER A 464 -1.68 5.28 -19.80
C SER A 464 -2.92 6.09 -19.39
N ARG A 465 -3.05 6.43 -18.10
CA ARG A 465 -4.13 7.29 -17.61
C ARG A 465 -4.07 8.67 -18.26
N VAL A 466 -2.89 9.29 -18.28
CA VAL A 466 -2.68 10.60 -18.94
C VAL A 466 -3.02 10.52 -20.42
N GLY A 467 -2.55 9.49 -21.12
CA GLY A 467 -2.86 9.31 -22.54
C GLY A 467 -4.35 9.23 -22.83
N LYS A 468 -5.09 8.44 -22.04
CA LYS A 468 -6.56 8.34 -22.15
C LYS A 468 -7.25 9.69 -21.92
N GLN A 469 -6.79 10.46 -20.93
CA GLN A 469 -7.34 11.76 -20.61
C GLN A 469 -7.05 12.81 -21.68
N LEU A 470 -5.84 12.82 -22.23
CA LEU A 470 -5.48 13.70 -23.35
C LEU A 470 -6.30 13.38 -24.60
N THR A 471 -6.49 12.11 -24.93
CA THR A 471 -7.37 11.69 -26.02
C THR A 471 -8.80 12.18 -25.83
N GLN A 472 -9.32 12.09 -24.59
CA GLN A 472 -10.66 12.58 -24.28
C GLN A 472 -10.75 14.10 -24.31
N TRP A 473 -9.75 14.80 -23.81
CA TRP A 473 -9.65 16.26 -23.81
C TRP A 473 -9.61 16.83 -25.22
N ASN A 474 -9.01 16.11 -26.18
CA ASN A 474 -8.90 16.51 -27.58
C ASN A 474 -9.99 15.89 -28.49
N ARG A 475 -11.15 15.50 -27.98
CA ARG A 475 -12.22 14.89 -28.81
C ARG A 475 -12.73 15.80 -29.94
N ASP A 476 -12.66 17.10 -29.75
CA ASP A 476 -13.08 18.11 -30.73
C ASP A 476 -11.94 18.60 -31.64
N GLY A 477 -10.73 18.04 -31.52
CA GLY A 477 -9.56 18.38 -32.35
C GLY A 477 -8.89 19.71 -32.00
N LYS A 478 -9.38 20.44 -31.00
CA LYS A 478 -8.83 21.78 -30.69
C LYS A 478 -7.40 21.77 -30.17
N HIS A 479 -6.93 20.63 -29.73
CA HIS A 479 -5.61 20.46 -29.13
C HIS A 479 -4.66 19.56 -29.96
N ASP A 480 -4.97 19.31 -31.24
CA ASP A 480 -4.17 18.46 -32.12
C ASP A 480 -2.70 18.86 -32.13
N ALA A 481 -2.41 20.14 -32.29
CA ALA A 481 -1.03 20.64 -32.32
C ALA A 481 -0.27 20.38 -31.00
N VAL A 482 -0.95 20.39 -29.85
CA VAL A 482 -0.35 20.04 -28.55
C VAL A 482 -0.01 18.55 -28.53
N LEU A 483 -0.95 17.69 -28.95
CA LEU A 483 -0.74 16.24 -28.97
C LEU A 483 0.37 15.84 -29.96
N GLU A 484 0.48 16.50 -31.10
CA GLU A 484 1.56 16.26 -32.06
C GLU A 484 2.92 16.57 -31.44
N ARG A 485 3.08 17.73 -30.78
CA ARG A 485 4.36 18.06 -30.10
C ARG A 485 4.69 17.10 -28.97
N LEU A 486 3.70 16.65 -28.19
CA LEU A 486 3.90 15.68 -27.12
C LEU A 486 4.31 14.30 -27.68
N ARG A 487 3.70 13.86 -28.79
CA ARG A 487 4.11 12.63 -29.49
C ARG A 487 5.54 12.74 -30.01
N ALA A 488 5.86 13.80 -30.72
CA ALA A 488 7.21 14.05 -31.23
C ALA A 488 8.28 14.06 -30.10
N LYS A 489 7.91 14.53 -28.91
CA LYS A 489 8.79 14.47 -27.73
C LYS A 489 8.91 13.07 -27.15
N LEU A 490 7.86 12.24 -27.19
CA LEU A 490 7.86 10.88 -26.66
C LEU A 490 8.58 9.87 -27.57
N ASP A 491 8.47 10.04 -28.89
CA ASP A 491 9.00 9.09 -29.89
C ASP A 491 10.49 8.71 -29.66
N PRO A 492 11.43 9.66 -29.42
CA PRO A 492 12.82 9.31 -29.15
C PRO A 492 13.00 8.57 -27.81
N VAL A 493 12.08 8.70 -26.84
CA VAL A 493 12.11 7.91 -25.61
C VAL A 493 11.72 6.48 -25.90
N CYS A 494 10.67 6.25 -26.71
CA CYS A 494 10.25 4.92 -27.12
C CYS A 494 11.31 4.19 -27.95
N THR A 495 12.01 4.93 -28.84
CA THR A 495 13.09 4.36 -29.68
C THR A 495 14.25 3.82 -28.84
N LYS A 496 14.56 4.45 -27.68
CA LYS A 496 15.63 3.99 -26.78
C LYS A 496 15.32 2.69 -26.03
N LEU A 497 14.07 2.21 -26.09
CA LEU A 497 13.63 0.95 -25.48
C LEU A 497 13.88 -0.27 -26.39
N ASP A 498 14.86 -0.17 -27.32
CA ASP A 498 15.28 -1.29 -28.15
C ASP A 498 15.82 -2.43 -27.27
N GLY A 499 15.23 -3.62 -27.43
CA GLY A 499 15.51 -4.80 -26.57
C GLY A 499 14.41 -5.13 -25.56
N ASP A 500 13.43 -4.23 -25.33
CA ASP A 500 12.23 -4.50 -24.53
C ASP A 500 10.96 -4.19 -25.35
N ALA A 501 10.54 -5.14 -26.15
CA ALA A 501 9.38 -4.99 -27.04
C ALA A 501 8.08 -4.65 -26.31
N ALA A 502 7.91 -5.13 -25.07
CA ALA A 502 6.72 -4.86 -24.27
C ALA A 502 6.71 -3.41 -23.78
N ALA A 503 7.81 -2.94 -23.22
CA ALA A 503 7.96 -1.55 -22.75
C ALA A 503 7.85 -0.57 -23.94
N ARG A 504 8.47 -0.91 -25.08
CA ARG A 504 8.35 -0.11 -26.31
C ARG A 504 6.90 0.00 -26.79
N SER A 505 6.17 -1.11 -26.86
CA SER A 505 4.76 -1.12 -27.25
C SER A 505 3.90 -0.30 -26.27
N ALA A 506 4.17 -0.39 -24.98
CA ALA A 506 3.49 0.42 -23.96
C ALA A 506 3.78 1.92 -24.13
N CYS A 507 5.03 2.29 -24.42
CA CYS A 507 5.45 3.66 -24.71
C CYS A 507 4.73 4.22 -25.93
N GLU A 508 4.82 3.55 -27.07
CA GLU A 508 4.18 3.94 -28.34
C GLU A 508 2.65 4.01 -28.22
N GLY A 509 2.07 3.19 -27.36
CA GLY A 509 0.64 3.16 -27.05
C GLY A 509 0.15 4.32 -26.17
N THR A 510 1.06 5.04 -25.50
CA THR A 510 0.69 6.02 -24.43
C THR A 510 -0.23 7.12 -24.95
N PHE A 511 -0.02 7.66 -26.13
CA PHE A 511 -0.84 8.74 -26.74
C PHE A 511 -1.59 8.32 -28.01
N LYS A 512 -1.67 7.01 -28.29
CA LYS A 512 -2.52 6.52 -29.39
C LYS A 512 -3.99 6.64 -28.98
N ALA A 513 -4.80 7.20 -29.85
CA ALA A 513 -6.25 7.14 -29.68
C ALA A 513 -6.68 5.66 -29.61
N ALA A 514 -7.58 5.33 -28.67
CA ALA A 514 -8.23 4.03 -28.70
C ALA A 514 -8.86 3.85 -30.10
N ALA A 515 -8.53 2.76 -30.80
CA ALA A 515 -9.16 2.45 -32.08
C ALA A 515 -10.67 2.54 -31.87
N LYS A 516 -11.36 3.30 -32.74
CA LYS A 516 -12.83 3.30 -32.73
C LYS A 516 -13.28 1.83 -32.82
N PRO A 517 -14.19 1.35 -31.95
CA PRO A 517 -14.76 0.04 -32.19
C PRO A 517 -15.32 0.06 -33.60
N SER A 518 -14.90 -0.89 -34.43
CA SER A 518 -15.49 -1.14 -35.72
C SER A 518 -16.99 -1.33 -35.52
N ALA A 519 -17.79 -0.49 -36.17
CA ALA A 519 -19.24 -0.49 -36.11
C ALA A 519 -19.84 -1.81 -36.57
#